data_842e641450dd73947078c21809eeac96
#
_entry.id   842e641450dd73947078c21809eeac96
#
_cell.length_a   1.000
_cell.length_b   1.000
_cell.length_c   1.000
_cell.angle_alpha   90.00
_cell.angle_beta   90.00
_cell.angle_gamma   90.00
#
_symmetry.space_group_name_H-M   'P 1'
#
loop_
_entity.id
_entity.type
_entity.pdbx_description
1 polymer ?
#
loop_
_entity_poly.entity_id
_entity_poly.type
_entity_poly.pdbx_seq_one_letter_code
_entity_poly.pdbx_strand_id
1 'polypeptide(L)'
;MTGCPSLYAAGRNLTVHKDDHGLGPDSPITANLTLSQVTLGKIINQAVDRYPEMIYVPQTFNELKMLLWGVPLPQPLDPSMPATLDHPLYRQGRVRFFLDPVRWHRFLADRSFTFGSRIHGNIAALSVGTPVYLLAFDSRTVELADYHAIPYAIASSVSPTTDPAELYDRADFGAFNATHSENFERFIGFLDKNELAHTFQLGMENPDFERRLDQVDFPDPVRPVFGTGDRAIEQVLDRLRWLYQGEDVDRARRQGAYDPRPFGRLEKRVPVEPKTGHRVVRRLQQLRRRTGRRSAA
;
A
#
# COMPACT_ATOMS: atom_id res chain seq x y z
N MET A 1 0.64 -7.98 23.08
CA MET A 1 0.51 -7.43 21.70
C MET A 1 1.34 -6.16 21.63
N THR A 2 2.09 -5.95 20.54
CA THR A 2 3.00 -4.79 20.35
C THR A 2 2.52 -3.83 19.26
N GLY A 3 1.38 -4.09 18.63
CA GLY A 3 0.85 -3.27 17.55
C GLY A 3 1.65 -3.33 16.24
N CYS A 4 1.57 -2.29 15.42
CA CYS A 4 2.28 -2.20 14.15
C CYS A 4 3.61 -1.45 14.33
N PRO A 5 4.77 -2.10 14.10
CA PRO A 5 6.08 -1.48 14.26
C PRO A 5 6.29 -0.24 13.39
N SER A 6 5.66 -0.20 12.20
CA SER A 6 5.80 0.93 11.28
C SER A 6 5.31 2.24 11.84
N LEU A 7 4.32 2.22 12.74
CA LEU A 7 3.82 3.44 13.40
C LEU A 7 4.83 4.00 14.40
N TYR A 8 5.58 3.14 15.07
CA TYR A 8 6.58 3.53 16.05
C TYR A 8 7.87 4.11 15.44
N ALA A 9 8.07 3.92 14.13
CA ALA A 9 9.18 4.60 13.43
C ALA A 9 9.07 6.13 13.50
N ALA A 10 7.86 6.67 13.71
CA ALA A 10 7.63 8.10 13.93
C ALA A 10 8.09 8.59 15.32
N GLY A 11 8.47 7.68 16.22
CA GLY A 11 8.94 8.01 17.56
C GLY A 11 7.82 8.18 18.59
N ARG A 12 8.23 8.49 19.81
CA ARG A 12 7.36 8.58 21.00
C ARG A 12 6.32 9.70 20.92
N ASN A 13 6.70 10.83 20.34
CA ASN A 13 5.95 12.09 20.44
C ASN A 13 5.00 12.32 19.26
N LEU A 14 4.68 11.26 18.51
CA LEU A 14 3.73 11.36 17.41
C LEU A 14 2.36 11.79 17.94
N THR A 15 1.81 12.85 17.34
CA THR A 15 0.45 13.32 17.55
C THR A 15 -0.23 13.61 16.23
N VAL A 16 -1.54 13.51 16.18
CA VAL A 16 -2.35 13.79 15.00
C VAL A 16 -3.38 14.86 15.38
N HIS A 17 -3.45 15.90 14.58
CA HIS A 17 -4.39 17.01 14.77
C HIS A 17 -5.18 17.24 13.49
N LYS A 18 -6.48 17.54 13.66
CA LYS A 18 -7.37 17.95 12.59
C LYS A 18 -7.32 19.47 12.43
N ASP A 19 -7.54 19.93 11.21
CA ASP A 19 -7.82 21.34 10.98
C ASP A 19 -9.25 21.65 11.44
N ASP A 20 -9.42 22.72 12.21
CA ASP A 20 -10.71 23.18 12.74
C ASP A 20 -11.67 23.63 11.63
N HIS A 21 -11.17 23.97 10.44
CA HIS A 21 -11.99 24.38 9.30
C HIS A 21 -12.66 23.22 8.55
N GLY A 22 -12.34 21.96 8.90
CA GLY A 22 -12.87 20.78 8.21
C GLY A 22 -12.29 20.58 6.81
N LEU A 23 -12.94 19.72 6.00
CA LEU A 23 -12.53 19.48 4.60
C LEU A 23 -13.39 20.30 3.64
N GLY A 24 -12.75 21.12 2.82
CA GLY A 24 -13.33 21.80 1.67
C GLY A 24 -13.08 21.05 0.35
N PRO A 25 -13.68 21.50 -0.76
CA PRO A 25 -13.47 20.90 -2.09
C PRO A 25 -12.00 20.89 -2.52
N ASP A 26 -11.24 21.92 -2.16
CA ASP A 26 -9.82 22.05 -2.52
C ASP A 26 -8.88 21.36 -1.54
N SER A 27 -9.41 20.66 -0.53
CA SER A 27 -8.58 19.94 0.43
C SER A 27 -7.81 18.80 -0.26
N PRO A 28 -6.49 18.75 -0.12
CA PRO A 28 -5.67 17.68 -0.69
C PRO A 28 -5.85 16.41 0.13
N ILE A 29 -6.77 15.54 -0.29
CA ILE A 29 -7.04 14.26 0.38
C ILE A 29 -6.46 13.07 -0.37
N THR A 30 -6.29 11.95 0.32
CA THR A 30 -5.91 10.68 -0.30
C THR A 30 -6.88 9.56 0.04
N ALA A 31 -7.03 8.65 -0.92
CA ALA A 31 -7.81 7.43 -0.74
C ALA A 31 -6.95 6.19 -0.99
N ASN A 32 -7.18 5.14 -0.21
CA ASN A 32 -6.59 3.82 -0.43
C ASN A 32 -7.66 2.74 -0.32
N LEU A 33 -7.53 1.65 -1.11
CA LEU A 33 -8.60 0.68 -1.27
C LEU A 33 -8.06 -0.75 -1.33
N THR A 34 -8.76 -1.65 -0.65
CA THR A 34 -8.70 -3.09 -0.95
C THR A 34 -9.78 -3.41 -1.98
N LEU A 35 -9.40 -3.96 -3.13
CA LEU A 35 -10.27 -4.12 -4.30
C LEU A 35 -11.53 -4.98 -4.09
N SER A 36 -11.69 -5.63 -2.95
CA SER A 36 -12.93 -6.31 -2.55
C SER A 36 -13.96 -5.40 -1.88
N GLN A 37 -13.61 -4.13 -1.59
CA GLN A 37 -14.44 -3.19 -0.81
C GLN A 37 -15.25 -2.27 -1.71
N VAL A 38 -16.35 -2.79 -2.27
CA VAL A 38 -17.21 -2.08 -3.24
C VAL A 38 -17.82 -0.79 -2.67
N THR A 39 -18.26 -0.81 -1.41
CA THR A 39 -18.80 0.40 -0.73
C THR A 39 -17.79 1.54 -0.78
N LEU A 40 -16.54 1.27 -0.43
CA LEU A 40 -15.46 2.27 -0.48
C LEU A 40 -15.16 2.71 -1.92
N GLY A 41 -15.22 1.80 -2.89
CA GLY A 41 -15.10 2.15 -4.30
C GLY A 41 -16.15 3.17 -4.74
N LYS A 42 -17.41 2.98 -4.31
CA LYS A 42 -18.50 3.94 -4.58
C LYS A 42 -18.26 5.29 -3.91
N ILE A 43 -17.81 5.31 -2.66
CA ILE A 43 -17.44 6.55 -1.95
C ILE A 43 -16.34 7.29 -2.74
N ILE A 44 -15.28 6.58 -3.13
CA ILE A 44 -14.16 7.16 -3.90
C ILE A 44 -14.67 7.71 -5.24
N ASN A 45 -15.49 6.94 -5.97
CA ASN A 45 -16.00 7.35 -7.28
C ASN A 45 -16.87 8.61 -7.21
N GLN A 46 -17.70 8.73 -6.17
CA GLN A 46 -18.52 9.94 -5.95
C GLN A 46 -17.69 11.16 -5.52
N ALA A 47 -16.59 10.91 -4.79
CA ALA A 47 -15.70 11.97 -4.33
C ALA A 47 -14.81 12.55 -5.44
N VAL A 48 -14.71 11.89 -6.60
CA VAL A 48 -13.80 12.31 -7.69
C VAL A 48 -14.06 13.75 -8.14
N ASP A 49 -15.31 14.11 -8.35
CA ASP A 49 -15.67 15.44 -8.85
C ASP A 49 -15.69 16.49 -7.73
N ARG A 50 -16.01 16.07 -6.51
CA ARG A 50 -16.09 16.97 -5.36
C ARG A 50 -14.72 17.38 -4.82
N TYR A 51 -13.73 16.49 -4.92
CA TYR A 51 -12.36 16.69 -4.43
C TYR A 51 -11.37 16.55 -5.58
N PRO A 52 -11.18 17.60 -6.41
CA PRO A 52 -10.28 17.53 -7.57
C PRO A 52 -8.84 17.23 -7.19
N GLU A 53 -8.39 17.59 -5.97
CA GLU A 53 -7.06 17.29 -5.43
C GLU A 53 -6.94 15.90 -4.78
N MET A 54 -8.01 15.08 -4.80
CA MET A 54 -7.97 13.73 -4.27
C MET A 54 -7.04 12.84 -5.09
N ILE A 55 -6.10 12.18 -4.43
CA ILE A 55 -5.18 11.21 -5.03
C ILE A 55 -5.51 9.80 -4.52
N TYR A 56 -5.66 8.85 -5.43
CA TYR A 56 -5.75 7.43 -5.10
C TYR A 56 -4.34 6.82 -5.01
N VAL A 57 -4.09 6.09 -3.91
CA VAL A 57 -2.80 5.44 -3.63
C VAL A 57 -2.97 3.92 -3.57
N PRO A 58 -2.84 3.23 -4.71
CA PRO A 58 -2.87 1.77 -4.76
C PRO A 58 -1.61 1.16 -4.12
N GLN A 59 -1.71 -0.09 -3.64
CA GLN A 59 -0.64 -0.74 -2.89
C GLN A 59 -0.40 -2.19 -3.31
N THR A 60 -1.04 -2.69 -4.39
CA THR A 60 -0.84 -4.07 -4.83
C THR A 60 0.01 -4.16 -6.09
N PHE A 61 0.72 -5.26 -6.24
CA PHE A 61 1.55 -5.51 -7.42
C PHE A 61 0.72 -5.56 -8.72
N ASN A 62 -0.53 -6.01 -8.66
CA ASN A 62 -1.40 -6.02 -9.83
C ASN A 62 -1.80 -4.59 -10.25
N GLU A 63 -2.07 -3.71 -9.30
CA GLU A 63 -2.30 -2.29 -9.57
C GLU A 63 -1.05 -1.62 -10.13
N LEU A 64 0.15 -1.96 -9.62
CA LEU A 64 1.40 -1.48 -10.19
C LEU A 64 1.59 -1.93 -11.65
N LYS A 65 1.30 -3.18 -11.98
CA LYS A 65 1.33 -3.68 -13.37
C LYS A 65 0.36 -2.91 -14.27
N MET A 66 -0.84 -2.62 -13.79
CA MET A 66 -1.82 -1.83 -14.52
C MET A 66 -1.30 -0.40 -14.76
N LEU A 67 -0.70 0.23 -13.75
CA LEU A 67 -0.10 1.56 -13.89
C LEU A 67 1.06 1.59 -14.88
N LEU A 68 1.95 0.59 -14.84
CA LEU A 68 3.14 0.55 -15.68
C LEU A 68 2.83 0.17 -17.13
N TRP A 69 1.96 -0.83 -17.32
CA TRP A 69 1.82 -1.54 -18.60
C TRP A 69 0.39 -1.61 -19.11
N GLY A 70 -0.58 -1.06 -18.39
CA GLY A 70 -1.99 -1.19 -18.76
C GLY A 70 -2.55 -2.59 -18.61
N VAL A 71 -1.87 -3.49 -17.88
CA VAL A 71 -2.33 -4.86 -17.69
C VAL A 71 -3.61 -4.86 -16.84
N PRO A 72 -4.74 -5.38 -17.34
CA PRO A 72 -5.98 -5.42 -16.59
C PRO A 72 -5.83 -6.21 -15.29
N LEU A 73 -6.61 -5.85 -14.27
CA LEU A 73 -6.71 -6.65 -13.06
C LEU A 73 -7.34 -8.02 -13.37
N PRO A 74 -6.92 -9.09 -12.65
CA PRO A 74 -7.25 -10.48 -13.04
C PRO A 74 -8.72 -10.87 -12.85
N GLN A 75 -9.53 -10.05 -12.22
CA GLN A 75 -10.94 -10.28 -11.97
C GLN A 75 -11.79 -9.09 -12.37
N PRO A 76 -13.00 -9.30 -12.92
CA PRO A 76 -13.93 -8.22 -13.13
C PRO A 76 -14.36 -7.67 -11.76
N LEU A 77 -14.29 -6.33 -11.62
CA LEU A 77 -14.65 -5.61 -10.42
C LEU A 77 -15.86 -4.71 -10.70
N ASP A 78 -16.52 -4.27 -9.63
CA ASP A 78 -17.59 -3.28 -9.75
C ASP A 78 -17.05 -2.04 -10.49
N PRO A 79 -17.80 -1.49 -11.46
CA PRO A 79 -17.35 -0.33 -12.26
C PRO A 79 -17.02 0.93 -11.46
N SER A 80 -17.55 1.04 -10.24
CA SER A 80 -17.21 2.15 -9.33
C SER A 80 -15.81 2.02 -8.70
N MET A 81 -15.17 0.87 -8.88
CA MET A 81 -13.82 0.65 -8.32
C MET A 81 -12.76 1.29 -9.22
N PRO A 82 -11.73 1.93 -8.64
CA PRO A 82 -10.58 2.43 -9.40
C PRO A 82 -9.67 1.27 -9.86
N ALA A 83 -10.23 0.38 -10.68
CA ALA A 83 -9.67 -0.91 -11.05
C ALA A 83 -9.40 -1.04 -12.55
N THR A 84 -9.66 0.01 -13.31
CA THR A 84 -9.42 0.09 -14.76
C THR A 84 -8.80 1.44 -15.12
N LEU A 85 -8.08 1.49 -16.24
CA LEU A 85 -7.50 2.74 -16.74
C LEU A 85 -8.56 3.75 -17.19
N ASP A 86 -9.80 3.30 -17.44
CA ASP A 86 -10.93 4.16 -17.83
C ASP A 86 -11.54 4.89 -16.63
N HIS A 87 -11.25 4.45 -15.39
CA HIS A 87 -11.75 5.13 -14.20
C HIS A 87 -11.26 6.60 -14.16
N PRO A 88 -12.11 7.58 -13.78
CA PRO A 88 -11.75 9.00 -13.80
C PRO A 88 -10.42 9.34 -13.12
N LEU A 89 -10.10 8.72 -11.97
CA LEU A 89 -8.82 8.94 -11.28
C LEU A 89 -7.61 8.58 -12.13
N TYR A 90 -7.68 7.49 -12.92
CA TYR A 90 -6.60 7.11 -13.83
C TYR A 90 -6.54 8.05 -15.04
N ARG A 91 -7.67 8.36 -15.66
CA ARG A 91 -7.74 9.26 -16.81
C ARG A 91 -7.27 10.67 -16.49
N GLN A 92 -7.53 11.15 -15.28
CA GLN A 92 -7.12 12.48 -14.81
C GLN A 92 -5.70 12.48 -14.21
N GLY A 93 -4.98 11.35 -14.24
CA GLY A 93 -3.62 11.25 -13.70
C GLY A 93 -3.56 11.38 -12.17
N ARG A 94 -4.67 11.13 -11.46
CA ARG A 94 -4.80 11.28 -10.00
C ARG A 94 -4.53 9.97 -9.24
N VAL A 95 -3.59 9.18 -9.73
CA VAL A 95 -3.13 7.94 -9.08
C VAL A 95 -1.63 8.01 -8.89
N ARG A 96 -1.15 7.58 -7.72
CA ARG A 96 0.28 7.52 -7.37
C ARG A 96 0.59 6.20 -6.69
N PHE A 97 1.56 5.46 -7.21
CA PHE A 97 2.09 4.26 -6.56
C PHE A 97 3.51 4.55 -6.08
N PHE A 98 3.72 4.51 -4.77
CA PHE A 98 5.01 4.78 -4.17
C PHE A 98 5.86 3.51 -4.11
N LEU A 99 7.14 3.61 -4.48
CA LEU A 99 8.10 2.51 -4.48
C LEU A 99 8.99 2.52 -3.23
N ASP A 100 8.95 3.61 -2.48
CA ASP A 100 9.70 3.80 -1.24
C ASP A 100 8.86 4.54 -0.18
N PRO A 101 9.15 4.33 1.11
CA PRO A 101 8.42 4.98 2.18
C PRO A 101 8.77 6.47 2.34
N VAL A 102 9.97 6.92 1.97
CA VAL A 102 10.42 8.31 2.20
C VAL A 102 9.60 9.28 1.35
N ARG A 103 9.52 9.02 0.05
CA ARG A 103 8.68 9.80 -0.86
C ARG A 103 7.21 9.72 -0.48
N TRP A 104 6.77 8.54 -0.05
CA TRP A 104 5.38 8.34 0.37
C TRP A 104 5.04 9.16 1.61
N HIS A 105 5.87 9.13 2.63
CA HIS A 105 5.68 9.91 3.86
C HIS A 105 5.70 11.42 3.56
N ARG A 106 6.66 11.91 2.77
CA ARG A 106 6.70 13.32 2.36
C ARG A 106 5.41 13.73 1.64
N PHE A 107 4.91 12.91 0.72
CA PHE A 107 3.64 13.16 0.03
C PHE A 107 2.45 13.17 1.00
N LEU A 108 2.40 12.23 1.95
CA LEU A 108 1.31 12.16 2.92
C LEU A 108 1.33 13.33 3.90
N ALA A 109 2.48 13.83 4.30
CA ALA A 109 2.62 14.99 5.19
C ALA A 109 1.97 16.27 4.62
N ASP A 110 1.87 16.35 3.28
CA ASP A 110 1.22 17.46 2.59
C ASP A 110 -0.30 17.24 2.38
N ARG A 111 -0.88 16.21 2.98
CA ARG A 111 -2.32 15.89 2.82
C ARG A 111 -3.11 16.30 4.04
N SER A 112 -4.31 16.82 3.81
CA SER A 112 -5.24 17.17 4.89
C SER A 112 -5.91 15.96 5.51
N PHE A 113 -6.06 14.87 4.73
CA PHE A 113 -6.78 13.68 5.18
C PHE A 113 -6.47 12.45 4.32
N THR A 114 -6.44 11.29 4.95
CA THR A 114 -6.38 9.99 4.27
C THR A 114 -7.52 9.10 4.73
N PHE A 115 -8.21 8.44 3.81
CA PHE A 115 -9.24 7.46 4.16
C PHE A 115 -9.10 6.20 3.32
N GLY A 116 -9.54 5.09 3.89
CA GLY A 116 -9.54 3.84 3.12
C GLY A 116 -9.47 2.57 3.94
N SER A 117 -9.38 1.44 3.26
CA SER A 117 -9.39 0.11 3.86
C SER A 117 -8.01 -0.52 4.01
N ARG A 118 -6.95 0.10 3.49
CA ARG A 118 -5.58 -0.39 3.63
C ARG A 118 -4.97 0.10 4.93
N ILE A 119 -4.87 -0.78 5.93
CA ILE A 119 -4.35 -0.41 7.26
C ILE A 119 -2.96 0.25 7.18
N HIS A 120 -2.03 -0.30 6.40
CA HIS A 120 -0.69 0.27 6.29
C HIS A 120 -0.66 1.62 5.54
N GLY A 121 -1.61 1.86 4.62
CA GLY A 121 -1.77 3.17 3.99
C GLY A 121 -2.21 4.24 4.98
N ASN A 122 -3.11 3.88 5.89
CA ASN A 122 -3.55 4.77 6.98
C ASN A 122 -2.44 4.93 8.03
N ILE A 123 -1.71 3.86 8.40
CA ILE A 123 -0.57 3.94 9.31
C ILE A 123 0.54 4.85 8.76
N ALA A 124 0.84 4.77 7.46
CA ALA A 124 1.82 5.65 6.83
C ALA A 124 1.41 7.13 6.91
N ALA A 125 0.11 7.44 6.77
CA ALA A 125 -0.40 8.80 6.96
C ALA A 125 -0.32 9.23 8.43
N LEU A 126 -0.74 8.40 9.36
CA LEU A 126 -0.63 8.66 10.80
C LEU A 126 0.81 8.93 11.22
N SER A 127 1.78 8.17 10.70
CA SER A 127 3.20 8.30 11.08
C SER A 127 3.83 9.65 10.71
N VAL A 128 3.16 10.42 9.87
CA VAL A 128 3.55 11.80 9.53
C VAL A 128 2.56 12.86 10.06
N GLY A 129 1.66 12.47 10.95
CA GLY A 129 0.70 13.37 11.58
C GLY A 129 -0.56 13.67 10.77
N THR A 130 -0.73 13.04 9.60
CA THR A 130 -1.91 13.25 8.74
C THR A 130 -3.12 12.53 9.32
N PRO A 131 -4.28 13.21 9.50
CA PRO A 131 -5.52 12.61 9.95
C PRO A 131 -6.00 11.49 9.03
N VAL A 132 -6.56 10.43 9.62
CA VAL A 132 -7.08 9.28 8.86
C VAL A 132 -8.46 8.84 9.31
N TYR A 133 -9.16 8.11 8.44
CA TYR A 133 -10.31 7.29 8.82
C TYR A 133 -10.24 5.92 8.15
N LEU A 134 -10.15 4.87 8.96
CA LEU A 134 -10.03 3.51 8.46
C LEU A 134 -11.41 2.90 8.22
N LEU A 135 -11.64 2.33 7.05
CA LEU A 135 -12.79 1.47 6.78
C LEU A 135 -12.36 0.01 6.92
N ALA A 136 -12.49 -0.51 8.13
CA ALA A 136 -12.05 -1.85 8.49
C ALA A 136 -12.99 -2.91 7.91
N PHE A 137 -12.43 -4.04 7.42
CA PHE A 137 -13.21 -5.10 6.77
C PHE A 137 -12.83 -6.51 7.23
N ASP A 138 -11.78 -6.66 8.03
CA ASP A 138 -11.35 -7.92 8.62
C ASP A 138 -10.93 -7.74 10.08
N SER A 139 -10.83 -8.84 10.83
CA SER A 139 -10.49 -8.83 12.26
C SER A 139 -9.12 -8.19 12.52
N ARG A 140 -8.14 -8.41 11.65
CA ARG A 140 -6.80 -7.86 11.80
C ARG A 140 -6.81 -6.34 11.72
N THR A 141 -7.57 -5.76 10.79
CA THR A 141 -7.68 -4.30 10.66
C THR A 141 -8.39 -3.69 11.86
N VAL A 142 -9.44 -4.36 12.38
CA VAL A 142 -10.14 -3.96 13.60
C VAL A 142 -9.21 -4.02 14.83
N GLU A 143 -8.55 -5.16 15.04
CA GLU A 143 -7.65 -5.35 16.20
C GLU A 143 -6.50 -4.34 16.21
N LEU A 144 -5.93 -3.99 15.06
CA LEU A 144 -4.89 -2.97 14.98
C LEU A 144 -5.44 -1.57 15.20
N ALA A 145 -6.65 -1.28 14.70
CA ALA A 145 -7.30 0.00 14.92
C ALA A 145 -7.65 0.19 16.42
N ASP A 146 -8.21 -0.83 17.06
CA ASP A 146 -8.52 -0.82 18.48
C ASP A 146 -7.25 -0.65 19.33
N TYR A 147 -6.19 -1.43 19.01
CA TYR A 147 -4.94 -1.37 19.77
C TYR A 147 -4.28 0.01 19.73
N HIS A 148 -4.30 0.67 18.58
CA HIS A 148 -3.70 2.00 18.39
C HIS A 148 -4.69 3.14 18.58
N ALA A 149 -5.97 2.85 18.89
CA ALA A 149 -7.06 3.83 18.94
C ALA A 149 -7.17 4.66 17.63
N ILE A 150 -7.01 4.02 16.49
CA ILE A 150 -7.18 4.65 15.18
C ILE A 150 -8.67 4.83 14.90
N PRO A 151 -9.15 6.01 14.50
CA PRO A 151 -10.55 6.20 14.12
C PRO A 151 -10.95 5.28 12.96
N TYR A 152 -12.04 4.51 13.13
CA TYR A 152 -12.51 3.59 12.11
C TYR A 152 -14.02 3.35 12.14
N ALA A 153 -14.54 2.78 11.07
CA ALA A 153 -15.82 2.10 11.02
C ALA A 153 -15.68 0.75 10.30
N ILE A 154 -16.60 -0.18 10.55
CA ILE A 154 -16.70 -1.38 9.73
C ILE A 154 -17.19 -0.98 8.33
N ALA A 155 -16.47 -1.36 7.28
CA ALA A 155 -16.74 -0.93 5.91
C ALA A 155 -18.19 -1.22 5.45
N SER A 156 -18.78 -2.32 5.90
CA SER A 156 -20.18 -2.68 5.58
C SER A 156 -21.23 -1.86 6.32
N SER A 157 -20.87 -1.13 7.37
CA SER A 157 -21.78 -0.25 8.11
C SER A 157 -21.81 1.19 7.59
N VAL A 158 -20.95 1.52 6.64
CA VAL A 158 -20.85 2.86 6.06
C VAL A 158 -21.69 2.94 4.78
N SER A 159 -22.45 4.03 4.61
CA SER A 159 -23.21 4.25 3.37
C SER A 159 -22.26 4.43 2.17
N PRO A 160 -22.58 3.84 1.01
CA PRO A 160 -21.83 4.10 -0.21
C PRO A 160 -21.93 5.57 -0.69
N THR A 161 -22.82 6.36 -0.11
CA THR A 161 -23.00 7.78 -0.38
C THR A 161 -22.35 8.70 0.66
N THR A 162 -21.63 8.15 1.62
CA THR A 162 -20.90 8.92 2.65
C THR A 162 -19.85 9.80 1.99
N ASP A 163 -19.84 11.06 2.37
CA ASP A 163 -18.82 12.01 1.91
C ASP A 163 -17.52 11.86 2.72
N PRO A 164 -16.33 11.99 2.11
CA PRO A 164 -15.07 12.03 2.84
C PRO A 164 -15.03 13.07 3.98
N ALA A 165 -15.70 14.20 3.86
CA ALA A 165 -15.81 15.18 4.94
C ALA A 165 -16.54 14.62 6.17
N GLU A 166 -17.60 13.82 5.96
CA GLU A 166 -18.27 13.15 7.08
C GLU A 166 -17.34 12.14 7.80
N LEU A 167 -16.46 11.45 7.06
CA LEU A 167 -15.47 10.56 7.66
C LEU A 167 -14.43 11.37 8.46
N TYR A 168 -14.00 12.50 7.93
CA TYR A 168 -13.11 13.43 8.61
C TYR A 168 -13.73 13.97 9.90
N ASP A 169 -14.99 14.39 9.86
CA ASP A 169 -15.69 14.92 11.02
C ASP A 169 -15.81 13.90 12.15
N ARG A 170 -16.05 12.63 11.79
CA ARG A 170 -16.13 11.50 12.73
C ARG A 170 -14.78 11.07 13.30
N ALA A 171 -13.67 11.45 12.66
CA ALA A 171 -12.34 11.08 13.12
C ALA A 171 -11.98 11.84 14.41
N ASP A 172 -11.83 11.10 15.51
CA ASP A 172 -11.36 11.63 16.79
C ASP A 172 -10.00 11.01 17.14
N PHE A 173 -9.00 11.85 17.37
CA PHE A 173 -7.64 11.44 17.70
C PHE A 173 -7.30 11.61 19.18
N GLY A 174 -8.26 11.97 20.05
CA GLY A 174 -8.02 12.13 21.48
C GLY A 174 -7.44 10.87 22.11
N ALA A 175 -8.07 9.72 21.88
CA ALA A 175 -7.60 8.43 22.38
C ALA A 175 -6.26 8.00 21.74
N PHE A 176 -6.07 8.20 20.42
CA PHE A 176 -4.81 7.91 19.73
C PHE A 176 -3.66 8.70 20.36
N ASN A 177 -3.80 10.02 20.48
CA ASN A 177 -2.78 10.90 21.03
C ASN A 177 -2.48 10.60 22.52
N ALA A 178 -3.49 10.19 23.29
CA ALA A 178 -3.32 9.83 24.69
C ALA A 178 -2.56 8.51 24.89
N THR A 179 -2.73 7.53 23.98
CA THR A 179 -2.21 6.17 24.17
C THR A 179 -0.93 5.88 23.39
N HIS A 180 -0.59 6.69 22.35
CA HIS A 180 0.55 6.41 21.47
C HIS A 180 1.88 6.30 22.23
N SER A 181 2.17 7.22 23.12
CA SER A 181 3.42 7.23 23.90
C SER A 181 3.57 5.95 24.76
N GLU A 182 2.49 5.51 25.43
CA GLU A 182 2.51 4.28 26.22
C GLU A 182 2.69 3.04 25.33
N ASN A 183 2.01 2.97 24.19
CA ASN A 183 2.16 1.89 23.23
C ASN A 183 3.58 1.84 22.66
N PHE A 184 4.20 3.00 22.40
CA PHE A 184 5.59 3.10 22.00
C PHE A 184 6.53 2.52 23.07
N GLU A 185 6.41 2.93 24.34
CA GLU A 185 7.23 2.40 25.43
C GLU A 185 7.05 0.89 25.60
N ARG A 186 5.84 0.37 25.42
CA ARG A 186 5.56 -1.07 25.43
C ARG A 186 6.29 -1.81 24.30
N PHE A 187 6.36 -1.19 23.13
CA PHE A 187 7.11 -1.72 21.99
C PHE A 187 8.62 -1.71 22.26
N ILE A 188 9.16 -0.60 22.78
CA ILE A 188 10.57 -0.49 23.17
C ILE A 188 10.93 -1.53 24.23
N GLY A 189 10.11 -1.64 25.27
CA GLY A 189 10.32 -2.67 26.32
C GLY A 189 10.25 -4.10 25.78
N PHE A 190 9.50 -4.36 24.70
CA PHE A 190 9.54 -5.64 24.01
C PHE A 190 10.88 -5.85 23.30
N LEU A 191 11.42 -4.83 22.61
CA LEU A 191 12.71 -4.93 21.94
C LEU A 191 13.83 -5.17 22.94
N ASP A 192 13.89 -4.40 24.02
CA ASP A 192 14.89 -4.51 25.09
C ASP A 192 14.85 -5.88 25.76
N LYS A 193 13.66 -6.37 26.10
CA LYS A 193 13.49 -7.71 26.72
C LYS A 193 13.98 -8.85 25.84
N ASN A 194 13.97 -8.67 24.51
CA ASN A 194 14.43 -9.68 23.55
C ASN A 194 15.84 -9.36 23.03
N GLU A 195 16.57 -8.45 23.67
CA GLU A 195 17.96 -8.08 23.31
C GLU A 195 18.08 -7.62 21.84
N LEU A 196 17.04 -6.98 21.31
CA LEU A 196 17.03 -6.45 19.95
C LEU A 196 17.50 -4.99 19.95
N ALA A 197 18.63 -4.74 19.30
CA ALA A 197 19.15 -3.39 19.16
C ALA A 197 18.21 -2.52 18.30
N HIS A 198 18.01 -1.27 18.73
CA HIS A 198 17.16 -0.31 18.03
C HIS A 198 17.67 1.13 18.17
N THR A 199 17.31 2.00 17.25
CA THR A 199 17.79 3.38 17.16
C THR A 199 17.32 4.30 18.29
N PHE A 200 16.37 3.85 19.11
CA PHE A 200 15.86 4.59 20.27
C PHE A 200 16.65 4.31 21.56
N GLN A 201 17.64 3.43 21.54
CA GLN A 201 18.59 3.24 22.63
C GLN A 201 19.65 4.34 22.61
N LEU A 202 19.99 4.85 23.80
CA LEU A 202 21.01 5.90 23.92
C LEU A 202 22.35 5.45 23.29
N GLY A 203 22.89 6.25 22.40
CA GLY A 203 24.15 5.97 21.70
C GLY A 203 24.00 5.03 20.50
N MET A 204 22.80 4.62 20.16
CA MET A 204 22.49 3.79 18.98
C MET A 204 21.90 4.60 17.81
N GLU A 205 21.80 5.92 17.97
CA GLU A 205 21.44 6.84 16.90
C GLU A 205 22.42 6.72 15.74
N ASN A 206 21.91 6.72 14.52
CA ASN A 206 22.76 6.60 13.34
C ASN A 206 22.61 7.82 12.40
N PRO A 207 23.18 8.98 12.81
CA PRO A 207 23.07 10.22 12.03
C PRO A 207 23.74 10.11 10.65
N ASP A 208 24.69 9.20 10.47
CA ASP A 208 25.31 8.94 9.17
C ASP A 208 24.36 8.21 8.23
N PHE A 209 23.50 7.36 8.76
CA PHE A 209 22.45 6.70 7.98
C PHE A 209 21.42 7.72 7.53
N GLU A 210 20.93 8.56 8.43
CA GLU A 210 19.94 9.61 8.12
C GLU A 210 20.49 10.57 7.06
N ARG A 211 21.72 11.06 7.21
CA ARG A 211 22.36 11.91 6.19
C ARG A 211 22.51 11.23 4.83
N ARG A 212 22.80 9.93 4.80
CA ARG A 212 22.87 9.18 3.55
C ARG A 212 21.50 8.99 2.94
N LEU A 213 20.47 8.74 3.75
CA LEU A 213 19.09 8.60 3.32
C LEU A 213 18.58 9.88 2.66
N ASP A 214 18.93 11.05 3.22
CA ASP A 214 18.59 12.36 2.66
C ASP A 214 19.26 12.65 1.31
N GLN A 215 20.40 12.01 1.03
CA GLN A 215 21.14 12.12 -0.23
C GLN A 215 20.62 11.15 -1.31
N VAL A 216 19.76 10.21 -0.96
CA VAL A 216 19.20 9.27 -1.94
C VAL A 216 18.15 9.96 -2.80
N ASP A 217 18.37 9.96 -4.10
CA ASP A 217 17.36 10.37 -5.07
C ASP A 217 16.41 9.20 -5.32
N PHE A 218 15.36 9.11 -4.50
CA PHE A 218 14.33 8.11 -4.66
C PHE A 218 13.50 8.36 -5.92
N PRO A 219 13.05 7.29 -6.60
CA PRO A 219 12.25 7.44 -7.82
C PRO A 219 10.92 8.13 -7.54
N ASP A 220 10.45 8.90 -8.51
CA ASP A 220 9.13 9.49 -8.46
C ASP A 220 8.04 8.40 -8.37
N PRO A 221 6.89 8.70 -7.73
CA PRO A 221 5.79 7.76 -7.67
C PRO A 221 5.31 7.40 -9.08
N VAL A 222 5.05 6.11 -9.29
CA VAL A 222 4.55 5.61 -10.57
C VAL A 222 3.16 6.18 -10.84
N ARG A 223 2.99 6.75 -12.02
CA ARG A 223 1.72 7.31 -12.52
C ARG A 223 1.15 6.41 -13.62
N PRO A 224 -0.14 6.54 -13.99
CA PRO A 224 -0.72 5.80 -15.10
C PRO A 224 0.07 5.97 -16.40
N VAL A 225 0.21 4.87 -17.15
CA VAL A 225 0.98 4.85 -18.42
C VAL A 225 0.43 5.84 -19.46
N PHE A 226 -0.87 6.06 -19.44
CA PHE A 226 -1.53 7.04 -20.31
C PHE A 226 -1.78 8.34 -19.53
N GLY A 227 -0.71 8.91 -18.98
CA GLY A 227 -0.77 10.22 -18.33
C GLY A 227 -1.12 11.33 -19.32
N THR A 228 -1.78 12.37 -18.84
CA THR A 228 -2.01 13.61 -19.60
C THR A 228 -0.81 14.53 -19.37
N GLY A 229 -0.26 15.10 -20.43
CA GLY A 229 0.78 16.13 -20.38
C GLY A 229 1.93 15.91 -21.36
N ASP A 230 2.77 16.92 -21.50
CA ASP A 230 3.86 17.00 -22.50
C ASP A 230 4.94 15.92 -22.35
N ARG A 231 5.01 15.26 -21.18
CA ARG A 231 5.97 14.20 -20.89
C ARG A 231 5.42 12.77 -21.05
N ALA A 232 4.19 12.60 -21.55
CA ALA A 232 3.59 11.26 -21.64
C ALA A 232 4.42 10.30 -22.52
N ILE A 233 4.98 10.79 -23.61
CA ILE A 233 5.83 9.99 -24.52
C ILE A 233 7.15 9.62 -23.85
N GLU A 234 7.82 10.56 -23.17
CA GLU A 234 9.07 10.30 -22.43
C GLU A 234 8.85 9.21 -21.36
N GLN A 235 7.76 9.30 -20.61
CA GLN A 235 7.41 8.29 -19.60
C GLN A 235 7.20 6.90 -20.20
N VAL A 236 6.56 6.80 -21.36
CA VAL A 236 6.40 5.53 -22.08
C VAL A 236 7.75 4.99 -22.54
N LEU A 237 8.62 5.87 -23.10
CA LEU A 237 9.96 5.48 -23.55
C LEU A 237 10.82 5.00 -22.37
N ASP A 238 10.78 5.67 -21.24
CA ASP A 238 11.51 5.25 -20.04
C ASP A 238 11.05 3.88 -19.53
N ARG A 239 9.74 3.62 -19.57
CA ARG A 239 9.18 2.30 -19.21
C ARG A 239 9.61 1.21 -20.17
N LEU A 240 9.68 1.50 -21.46
CA LEU A 240 10.22 0.56 -22.44
C LEU A 240 11.70 0.30 -22.18
N ARG A 241 12.50 1.32 -21.84
CA ARG A 241 13.90 1.13 -21.42
C ARG A 241 14.02 0.23 -20.20
N TRP A 242 13.18 0.45 -19.17
CA TRP A 242 13.15 -0.42 -17.99
C TRP A 242 12.77 -1.87 -18.33
N LEU A 243 11.87 -2.07 -19.29
CA LEU A 243 11.48 -3.40 -19.74
C LEU A 243 12.69 -4.12 -20.37
N TYR A 244 13.39 -3.45 -21.27
CA TYR A 244 14.62 -4.01 -21.90
C TYR A 244 15.73 -4.28 -20.88
N GLN A 245 15.96 -3.37 -19.95
CA GLN A 245 16.90 -3.56 -18.85
C GLN A 245 16.51 -4.75 -17.98
N GLY A 246 15.23 -4.91 -17.70
CA GLY A 246 14.68 -6.05 -16.95
C GLY A 246 14.90 -7.39 -17.69
N GLU A 247 14.78 -7.41 -19.01
CA GLU A 247 15.09 -8.59 -19.84
C GLU A 247 16.56 -8.96 -19.78
N ASP A 248 17.46 -7.98 -19.82
CA ASP A 248 18.91 -8.20 -19.72
C ASP A 248 19.28 -8.74 -18.32
N VAL A 249 18.70 -8.18 -17.25
CA VAL A 249 18.85 -8.68 -15.89
C VAL A 249 18.34 -10.11 -15.77
N ASP A 250 17.18 -10.42 -16.33
CA ASP A 250 16.59 -11.75 -16.27
C ASP A 250 17.40 -12.77 -17.08
N ARG A 251 17.95 -12.35 -18.21
CA ARG A 251 18.89 -13.15 -19.02
C ARG A 251 20.16 -13.46 -18.26
N ALA A 252 20.80 -12.45 -17.67
CA ALA A 252 22.00 -12.60 -16.85
C ALA A 252 21.75 -13.51 -15.63
N ARG A 253 20.58 -13.38 -15.01
CA ARG A 253 20.15 -14.22 -13.88
C ARG A 253 19.98 -15.69 -14.29
N ARG A 254 19.38 -15.96 -15.45
CA ARG A 254 19.21 -17.32 -16.00
C ARG A 254 20.55 -17.95 -16.36
N GLN A 255 21.51 -17.14 -16.81
CA GLN A 255 22.88 -17.60 -17.12
C GLN A 255 23.78 -17.72 -15.87
N GLY A 256 23.27 -17.45 -14.69
CA GLY A 256 24.06 -17.50 -13.44
C GLY A 256 25.07 -16.36 -13.29
N ALA A 257 25.12 -15.41 -14.23
CA ALA A 257 26.03 -14.28 -14.22
C ALA A 257 25.50 -13.10 -13.35
N TYR A 258 24.21 -13.09 -13.02
CA TYR A 258 23.61 -12.04 -12.21
C TYR A 258 23.62 -12.42 -10.74
N ASP A 259 24.34 -11.62 -9.94
CA ASP A 259 24.25 -11.68 -8.48
C ASP A 259 23.38 -10.51 -7.97
N PRO A 260 22.13 -10.73 -7.53
CA PRO A 260 21.25 -9.68 -7.06
C PRO A 260 21.66 -9.08 -5.71
N ARG A 261 22.86 -9.40 -5.18
CA ARG A 261 23.24 -9.09 -3.81
C ARG A 261 24.25 -7.98 -3.67
N PRO A 262 23.83 -6.75 -3.37
CA PRO A 262 24.65 -5.88 -2.55
C PRO A 262 24.52 -6.18 -1.03
N PHE A 263 23.54 -6.97 -0.57
CA PHE A 263 23.18 -7.10 0.85
C PHE A 263 23.31 -8.51 1.46
N GLY A 264 24.19 -9.36 0.95
CA GLY A 264 24.45 -10.69 1.53
C GLY A 264 23.66 -11.84 0.88
N ARG A 265 23.98 -13.05 1.24
CA ARG A 265 23.35 -14.27 0.70
C ARG A 265 21.90 -14.35 1.13
N LEU A 266 20.98 -14.19 0.18
CA LEU A 266 19.68 -14.82 0.35
C LEU A 266 19.93 -16.32 0.42
N GLU A 267 19.67 -16.92 1.59
CA GLU A 267 19.66 -18.37 1.73
C GLU A 267 18.83 -18.96 0.57
N LYS A 268 19.32 -20.04 -0.02
CA LYS A 268 18.60 -20.77 -1.08
C LYS A 268 17.16 -20.93 -0.62
N ARG A 269 16.22 -20.33 -1.34
CA ARG A 269 14.80 -20.59 -1.10
C ARG A 269 14.65 -22.11 -1.14
N VAL A 270 14.30 -22.70 -0.01
CA VAL A 270 13.86 -24.08 0.04
C VAL A 270 12.78 -24.21 -1.04
N PRO A 271 12.90 -25.13 -1.99
CA PRO A 271 11.87 -25.31 -3.00
C PRO A 271 10.55 -25.53 -2.25
N VAL A 272 9.59 -24.62 -2.43
CA VAL A 272 8.24 -24.80 -1.89
C VAL A 272 7.69 -26.02 -2.63
N GLU A 273 7.62 -27.16 -1.93
CA GLU A 273 6.97 -28.34 -2.49
C GLU A 273 5.55 -27.92 -2.96
N PRO A 274 5.17 -28.25 -4.19
CA PRO A 274 3.85 -27.85 -4.69
C PRO A 274 2.80 -28.45 -3.75
N LYS A 275 2.02 -27.55 -3.15
CA LYS A 275 0.93 -27.92 -2.23
C LYS A 275 0.17 -29.10 -2.84
N THR A 276 -0.13 -30.08 -2.03
CA THR A 276 -0.69 -31.42 -2.33
C THR A 276 -1.86 -31.46 -3.35
N GLY A 277 -2.55 -30.33 -3.58
CA GLY A 277 -3.61 -30.17 -4.58
C GLY A 277 -3.14 -30.38 -6.04
N HIS A 278 -1.90 -30.03 -6.39
CA HIS A 278 -1.36 -30.26 -7.74
C HIS A 278 -1.03 -31.72 -8.03
N ARG A 279 -0.74 -32.53 -7.01
CA ARG A 279 -0.53 -33.96 -7.18
C ARG A 279 -1.83 -34.72 -7.50
N VAL A 280 -2.95 -34.29 -6.93
CA VAL A 280 -4.27 -34.88 -7.18
C VAL A 280 -4.73 -34.60 -8.62
N VAL A 281 -4.59 -33.38 -9.09
CA VAL A 281 -4.99 -32.99 -10.46
C VAL A 281 -4.13 -33.73 -11.51
N ARG A 282 -2.81 -33.84 -11.32
CA ARG A 282 -1.95 -34.64 -12.21
C ARG A 282 -2.30 -36.13 -12.22
N ARG A 283 -2.64 -36.71 -11.06
CA ARG A 283 -3.07 -38.12 -10.96
C ARG A 283 -4.41 -38.36 -11.65
N LEU A 284 -5.37 -37.45 -11.52
CA LEU A 284 -6.67 -37.51 -12.21
C LEU A 284 -6.51 -37.33 -13.73
N GLN A 285 -5.62 -36.50 -14.20
CA GLN A 285 -5.32 -36.35 -15.62
C GLN A 285 -4.62 -37.58 -16.20
N GLN A 286 -3.74 -38.24 -15.44
CA GLN A 286 -3.10 -39.49 -15.85
C GLN A 286 -4.07 -40.66 -15.86
N LEU A 287 -5.05 -40.73 -14.94
CA LEU A 287 -6.11 -41.73 -14.93
C LEU A 287 -7.07 -41.55 -16.13
N ARG A 288 -7.47 -40.33 -16.47
CA ARG A 288 -8.25 -40.04 -17.68
C ARG A 288 -7.56 -40.45 -18.99
N ARG A 289 -6.24 -40.30 -19.08
CA ARG A 289 -5.46 -40.75 -20.25
C ARG A 289 -5.33 -42.26 -20.34
N ARG A 290 -5.43 -43.01 -19.23
CA ARG A 290 -5.40 -44.49 -19.21
C ARG A 290 -6.74 -45.11 -19.53
N THR A 291 -7.87 -44.49 -19.15
CA THR A 291 -9.22 -44.98 -19.44
C THR A 291 -9.64 -44.67 -20.88
N GLY A 292 -9.20 -43.53 -21.47
CA GLY A 292 -9.47 -43.18 -22.87
C GLY A 292 -8.74 -44.04 -23.93
N ARG A 293 -7.75 -44.86 -23.53
CA ARG A 293 -7.05 -45.81 -24.43
C ARG A 293 -7.64 -47.23 -24.44
N ARG A 294 -8.67 -47.52 -23.63
CA ARG A 294 -9.33 -48.83 -23.59
C ARG A 294 -10.67 -48.91 -24.34
N SER A 295 -11.10 -47.82 -24.98
CA SER A 295 -12.35 -47.79 -25.80
C SER A 295 -12.08 -47.71 -27.30
N ALA A 296 -10.82 -47.94 -27.74
CA ALA A 296 -10.47 -48.01 -29.16
C ALA A 296 -9.53 -49.22 -29.39
N ALA A 297 -10.12 -50.42 -29.17
CA ALA A 297 -9.64 -51.73 -29.66
C ALA A 297 -10.82 -52.67 -29.77
#